data_d6ff9178ac88aaec8662e7c71a6d7ba4
#
_entry.id   d6ff9178ac88aaec8662e7c71a6d7ba4
#
_cell.length_a   1.000
_cell.length_b   1.000
_cell.length_c   1.000
_cell.angle_alpha   90.00
_cell.angle_beta   90.00
_cell.angle_gamma   90.00
#
_symmetry.space_group_name_H-M   'P 1'
#
loop_
_entity.id
_entity.type
_entity.pdbx_description
1 polymer ?
#
loop_
_entity_poly.entity_id
_entity_poly.type
_entity_poly.pdbx_seq_one_letter_code
_entity_poly.pdbx_strand_id
1 'polypeptide(L)'
;MKFRTERDGLLEALATAGRVTAARAGAGLGAQNVRLALKGNQLQVVGSDPDLVIEVVCVVDGEQDGGVLMPSRLATDIIRSFDAGMVSLEANEQEARVTSGRAEFVVRVPVGAEISRLAAVESKKITLSAAPFAEGLQQVVRAALNDDTRAAQLTGVLMIAVEDGIRLVATDSYRLAFRDLKGLNALEPGSEVLVPARALTEIQRLIGGEGEKQHESRLLFSHTELDAVFEVQNVRLTTRLLKGPFPDYQRLLPPSYPNTFRVAREEFAAAIRRVRLMIRDAKEAATPVRVSFEPDGAELAVLTAESGRATERVDGQFTGEELVVAFNPNYLLDGVEAIRAEIVILEVIDSSKPATIRGEGEDDYRYLLMPVRVS
;
A
#
# COMPACT_ATOMS: atom_id res chain seq x y z
N MET A 1 16.38 -26.81 -17.08
CA MET A 1 16.33 -26.47 -15.66
C MET A 1 15.67 -27.57 -14.88
N LYS A 2 16.25 -28.00 -13.75
CA LYS A 2 15.63 -29.03 -12.91
C LYS A 2 16.01 -28.85 -11.43
N PHE A 3 15.00 -28.91 -10.54
CA PHE A 3 15.18 -28.77 -9.08
C PHE A 3 14.06 -29.46 -8.29
N ARG A 4 14.30 -29.63 -6.99
CA ARG A 4 13.31 -30.02 -5.98
C ARG A 4 13.27 -28.98 -4.85
N THR A 5 12.11 -28.81 -4.26
CA THR A 5 11.95 -27.89 -3.13
C THR A 5 10.69 -28.20 -2.33
N GLU A 6 10.60 -27.68 -1.12
CA GLU A 6 9.37 -27.69 -0.34
C GLU A 6 8.29 -26.82 -0.99
N ARG A 7 7.07 -27.35 -1.04
CA ARG A 7 5.89 -26.74 -1.66
C ARG A 7 5.63 -25.31 -1.15
N ASP A 8 5.68 -25.11 0.17
CA ASP A 8 5.29 -23.85 0.78
C ASP A 8 6.26 -22.71 0.43
N GLY A 9 7.57 -22.96 0.42
CA GLY A 9 8.57 -21.97 0.01
C GLY A 9 8.43 -21.56 -1.46
N LEU A 10 8.15 -22.52 -2.36
CA LEU A 10 7.91 -22.22 -3.77
C LEU A 10 6.59 -21.46 -3.98
N LEU A 11 5.52 -21.83 -3.25
CA LEU A 11 4.23 -21.15 -3.30
C LEU A 11 4.34 -19.69 -2.87
N GLU A 12 5.03 -19.44 -1.76
CA GLU A 12 5.26 -18.08 -1.26
C GLU A 12 6.03 -17.22 -2.28
N ALA A 13 7.11 -17.77 -2.86
CA ALA A 13 7.89 -17.07 -3.86
C ALA A 13 7.10 -16.76 -5.13
N LEU A 14 6.34 -17.72 -5.66
CA LEU A 14 5.48 -17.52 -6.83
C LEU A 14 4.35 -16.54 -6.54
N ALA A 15 3.70 -16.63 -5.39
CA ALA A 15 2.64 -15.71 -4.98
C ALA A 15 3.17 -14.29 -4.80
N THR A 16 4.34 -14.13 -4.21
CA THR A 16 4.97 -12.82 -4.01
C THR A 16 5.39 -12.18 -5.32
N ALA A 17 6.16 -12.87 -6.15
CA ALA A 17 6.57 -12.36 -7.45
C ALA A 17 5.37 -12.15 -8.39
N GLY A 18 4.36 -13.01 -8.29
CA GLY A 18 3.15 -12.96 -9.11
C GLY A 18 2.24 -11.75 -8.89
N ARG A 19 2.35 -11.06 -7.75
CA ARG A 19 1.50 -9.87 -7.46
C ARG A 19 1.72 -8.74 -8.47
N VAL A 20 2.93 -8.61 -8.99
CA VAL A 20 3.26 -7.59 -10.01
C VAL A 20 2.63 -7.93 -11.35
N THR A 21 2.61 -9.23 -11.70
CA THR A 21 2.16 -9.69 -13.02
C THR A 21 0.65 -9.58 -13.24
N ALA A 22 -0.15 -9.52 -12.17
CA ALA A 22 -1.61 -9.51 -12.23
C ALA A 22 -2.22 -8.11 -12.48
N ALA A 23 -1.43 -7.04 -12.50
CA ALA A 23 -1.93 -5.70 -12.23
C ALA A 23 -2.53 -4.96 -13.44
N ARG A 24 -2.33 -5.38 -14.71
CA ARG A 24 -2.89 -4.62 -15.86
C ARG A 24 -3.44 -5.53 -16.95
N ALA A 25 -4.74 -5.40 -17.22
CA ALA A 25 -5.36 -5.90 -18.43
C ALA A 25 -4.76 -5.15 -19.64
N GLY A 26 -4.15 -5.88 -20.59
CA GLY A 26 -3.53 -5.30 -21.81
C GLY A 26 -2.00 -5.20 -21.79
N ALA A 27 -1.33 -5.54 -20.70
CA ALA A 27 0.11 -5.74 -20.71
C ALA A 27 0.49 -6.95 -21.58
N GLY A 28 1.55 -6.85 -22.37
CA GLY A 28 1.97 -7.90 -23.31
C GLY A 28 2.18 -9.27 -22.66
N LEU A 29 2.32 -10.31 -23.47
CA LEU A 29 2.45 -11.72 -23.03
C LEU A 29 3.51 -11.94 -21.92
N GLY A 30 4.57 -11.15 -21.85
CA GLY A 30 5.59 -11.20 -20.80
C GLY A 30 5.08 -10.82 -19.42
N ALA A 31 4.16 -9.85 -19.32
CA ALA A 31 3.69 -9.28 -18.05
C ALA A 31 2.75 -10.20 -17.24
N GLN A 32 2.27 -11.29 -17.84
CA GLN A 32 1.45 -12.30 -17.16
C GLN A 32 2.24 -13.51 -16.67
N ASN A 33 3.56 -13.49 -16.86
CA ASN A 33 4.43 -14.60 -16.54
C ASN A 33 5.39 -14.24 -15.40
N VAL A 34 5.79 -15.24 -14.66
CA VAL A 34 6.95 -15.21 -13.76
C VAL A 34 8.13 -15.93 -14.41
N ARG A 35 9.32 -15.40 -14.23
CA ARG A 35 10.55 -16.05 -14.64
C ARG A 35 11.13 -16.80 -13.45
N LEU A 36 11.42 -18.08 -13.66
CA LEU A 36 12.21 -18.90 -12.76
C LEU A 36 13.62 -19.05 -13.36
N ALA A 37 14.65 -18.80 -12.57
CA ALA A 37 16.04 -18.98 -12.99
C ALA A 37 16.80 -19.70 -11.87
N LEU A 38 17.37 -20.84 -12.20
CA LEU A 38 18.14 -21.67 -11.28
C LEU A 38 19.64 -21.53 -11.58
N LYS A 39 20.41 -21.30 -10.51
CA LYS A 39 21.86 -21.36 -10.54
C LYS A 39 22.36 -22.09 -9.28
N GLY A 40 22.90 -23.30 -9.46
CA GLY A 40 23.21 -24.17 -8.33
C GLY A 40 21.95 -24.43 -7.48
N ASN A 41 22.02 -24.13 -6.22
CA ASN A 41 20.90 -24.30 -5.28
C ASN A 41 20.09 -23.00 -5.05
N GLN A 42 20.30 -21.97 -5.86
CA GLN A 42 19.55 -20.72 -5.77
C GLN A 42 18.55 -20.61 -6.90
N LEU A 43 17.28 -20.61 -6.56
CA LEU A 43 16.17 -20.32 -7.47
C LEU A 43 15.76 -18.87 -7.30
N GLN A 44 15.86 -18.09 -8.37
CA GLN A 44 15.32 -16.73 -8.47
C GLN A 44 13.97 -16.79 -9.16
N VAL A 45 12.94 -16.25 -8.50
CA VAL A 45 11.59 -16.08 -9.03
C VAL A 45 11.34 -14.60 -9.24
N VAL A 46 11.08 -14.19 -10.49
CA VAL A 46 10.93 -12.78 -10.88
C VAL A 46 9.57 -12.55 -11.50
N GLY A 47 8.84 -11.62 -10.93
CA GLY A 47 7.65 -11.01 -11.55
C GLY A 47 7.93 -9.58 -11.91
N SER A 48 7.44 -9.12 -13.05
CA SER A 48 7.68 -7.75 -13.50
C SER A 48 6.54 -7.17 -14.30
N ASP A 49 6.39 -5.86 -14.20
CA ASP A 49 5.73 -5.01 -15.17
C ASP A 49 6.70 -3.88 -15.62
N PRO A 50 6.27 -2.92 -16.46
CA PRO A 50 7.16 -1.85 -16.92
C PRO A 50 7.79 -0.99 -15.81
N ASP A 51 7.13 -0.84 -14.66
CA ASP A 51 7.50 0.11 -13.61
C ASP A 51 7.87 -0.54 -12.27
N LEU A 52 7.62 -1.85 -12.13
CA LEU A 52 7.82 -2.58 -10.87
C LEU A 52 8.33 -4.00 -11.12
N VAL A 53 9.38 -4.39 -10.42
CA VAL A 53 9.96 -5.74 -10.44
C VAL A 53 10.04 -6.27 -9.03
N ILE A 54 9.59 -7.50 -8.81
CA ILE A 54 9.79 -8.24 -7.57
C ILE A 54 10.62 -9.48 -7.86
N GLU A 55 11.73 -9.61 -7.18
CA GLU A 55 12.64 -10.75 -7.22
C GLU A 55 12.62 -11.45 -5.87
N VAL A 56 12.39 -12.74 -5.86
CA VAL A 56 12.44 -13.59 -4.67
C VAL A 56 13.51 -14.66 -4.88
N VAL A 57 14.42 -14.82 -3.93
CA VAL A 57 15.46 -15.83 -3.97
C VAL A 57 15.14 -16.95 -2.97
N CYS A 58 15.03 -18.18 -3.44
CA CYS A 58 14.78 -19.36 -2.62
C CYS A 58 15.97 -20.32 -2.70
N VAL A 59 16.24 -21.02 -1.60
CA VAL A 59 17.17 -22.15 -1.61
C VAL A 59 16.39 -23.41 -1.99
N VAL A 60 16.87 -24.12 -2.98
CA VAL A 60 16.28 -25.35 -3.51
C VAL A 60 17.34 -26.43 -3.68
N ASP A 61 16.94 -27.66 -3.92
CA ASP A 61 17.82 -28.74 -4.30
C ASP A 61 17.95 -28.76 -5.84
N GLY A 62 18.97 -28.07 -6.35
CA GLY A 62 19.19 -27.86 -7.79
C GLY A 62 19.91 -29.03 -8.43
N GLU A 63 19.36 -29.55 -9.53
CA GLU A 63 19.94 -30.66 -10.31
C GLU A 63 20.51 -30.16 -11.64
N GLN A 64 19.88 -29.20 -12.29
CA GLN A 64 20.30 -28.64 -13.59
C GLN A 64 19.97 -27.16 -13.71
N ASP A 65 20.97 -26.33 -13.90
CA ASP A 65 20.82 -24.88 -14.11
C ASP A 65 19.97 -24.55 -15.35
N GLY A 66 19.37 -23.39 -15.35
CA GLY A 66 18.60 -22.88 -16.48
C GLY A 66 17.51 -21.92 -16.07
N GLY A 67 16.64 -21.59 -17.01
CA GLY A 67 15.53 -20.68 -16.75
C GLY A 67 14.29 -21.01 -17.57
N VAL A 68 13.12 -20.62 -17.04
CA VAL A 68 11.83 -20.82 -17.70
C VAL A 68 10.88 -19.68 -17.37
N LEU A 69 10.02 -19.35 -18.30
CA LEU A 69 8.85 -18.47 -18.08
C LEU A 69 7.62 -19.34 -17.84
N MET A 70 6.86 -19.04 -16.80
CA MET A 70 5.61 -19.72 -16.51
C MET A 70 4.46 -18.72 -16.34
N PRO A 71 3.25 -19.04 -16.81
CA PRO A 71 2.07 -18.24 -16.52
C PRO A 71 1.89 -18.12 -15.01
N SER A 72 2.00 -16.90 -14.47
CA SER A 72 2.10 -16.61 -13.03
C SER A 72 0.96 -17.25 -12.23
N ARG A 73 -0.28 -16.96 -12.64
CA ARG A 73 -1.47 -17.46 -11.95
C ARG A 73 -1.54 -18.99 -11.99
N LEU A 74 -1.33 -19.58 -13.17
CA LEU A 74 -1.41 -21.04 -13.34
C LEU A 74 -0.32 -21.75 -12.52
N ALA A 75 0.91 -21.24 -12.55
CA ALA A 75 2.01 -21.79 -11.74
C ALA A 75 1.68 -21.76 -10.24
N THR A 76 1.18 -20.62 -9.75
CA THR A 76 0.79 -20.46 -8.35
C THR A 76 -0.37 -21.40 -7.98
N ASP A 77 -1.39 -21.54 -8.84
CA ASP A 77 -2.56 -22.38 -8.57
C ASP A 77 -2.18 -23.87 -8.58
N ILE A 78 -1.29 -24.32 -9.49
CA ILE A 78 -0.77 -25.70 -9.52
C ILE A 78 -0.05 -26.00 -8.19
N ILE A 79 0.92 -25.17 -7.80
CA ILE A 79 1.67 -25.41 -6.55
C ILE A 79 0.75 -25.37 -5.33
N ARG A 80 -0.24 -24.48 -5.31
CA ARG A 80 -1.24 -24.39 -4.23
C ARG A 80 -2.11 -25.65 -4.12
N SER A 81 -2.38 -26.31 -5.23
CA SER A 81 -3.23 -27.50 -5.28
C SER A 81 -2.57 -28.77 -4.69
N PHE A 82 -1.25 -28.77 -4.53
CA PHE A 82 -0.55 -29.90 -3.94
C PHE A 82 -0.67 -29.92 -2.42
N ASP A 83 -0.59 -31.11 -1.85
CA ASP A 83 -0.39 -31.31 -0.42
C ASP A 83 0.99 -30.80 0.02
N ALA A 84 1.17 -30.54 1.32
CA ALA A 84 2.47 -30.17 1.86
C ALA A 84 3.52 -31.25 1.58
N GLY A 85 4.74 -30.86 1.20
CA GLY A 85 5.85 -31.75 0.91
C GLY A 85 6.66 -31.31 -0.31
N MET A 86 7.42 -32.25 -0.85
CA MET A 86 8.35 -31.98 -1.95
C MET A 86 7.67 -31.84 -3.29
N VAL A 87 8.08 -30.81 -4.02
CA VAL A 87 7.72 -30.55 -5.41
C VAL A 87 8.96 -30.63 -6.27
N SER A 88 8.88 -31.29 -7.41
CA SER A 88 9.92 -31.31 -8.43
C SER A 88 9.46 -30.53 -9.65
N LEU A 89 10.35 -29.69 -10.19
CA LEU A 89 10.12 -28.96 -11.42
C LEU A 89 11.25 -29.25 -12.41
N GLU A 90 10.87 -29.70 -13.61
CA GLU A 90 11.75 -29.89 -14.75
C GLU A 90 11.23 -29.10 -15.95
N ALA A 91 12.05 -28.26 -16.56
CA ALA A 91 11.62 -27.42 -17.66
C ALA A 91 12.65 -27.38 -18.79
N ASN A 92 12.15 -27.33 -20.02
CA ASN A 92 12.88 -27.07 -21.26
C ASN A 92 12.31 -25.83 -21.95
N GLU A 93 12.66 -25.61 -23.22
CA GLU A 93 12.22 -24.44 -24.00
C GLU A 93 10.74 -24.47 -24.40
N GLN A 94 10.04 -25.61 -24.28
CA GLN A 94 8.68 -25.79 -24.75
C GLN A 94 7.69 -26.06 -23.63
N GLU A 95 8.11 -26.72 -22.56
CA GLU A 95 7.24 -27.14 -21.48
C GLU A 95 7.96 -27.16 -20.13
N ALA A 96 7.18 -26.97 -19.07
CA ALA A 96 7.57 -27.18 -17.70
C ALA A 96 6.72 -28.29 -17.08
N ARG A 97 7.38 -29.31 -16.54
CA ARG A 97 6.76 -30.44 -15.84
C ARG A 97 6.89 -30.20 -14.33
N VAL A 98 5.77 -30.22 -13.65
CA VAL A 98 5.68 -30.03 -12.19
C VAL A 98 5.06 -31.26 -11.58
N THR A 99 5.75 -31.88 -10.63
CA THR A 99 5.28 -33.12 -9.99
C THR A 99 5.32 -33.03 -8.47
N SER A 100 4.32 -33.63 -7.81
CA SER A 100 4.28 -33.83 -6.37
C SER A 100 3.47 -35.09 -6.07
N GLY A 101 4.08 -36.04 -5.37
CA GLY A 101 3.47 -37.36 -5.11
C GLY A 101 3.09 -38.10 -6.39
N ARG A 102 1.78 -38.28 -6.62
CA ARG A 102 1.23 -38.94 -7.82
C ARG A 102 0.72 -37.93 -8.88
N ALA A 103 0.73 -36.64 -8.57
CA ALA A 103 0.23 -35.61 -9.46
C ALA A 103 1.34 -35.12 -10.38
N GLU A 104 1.02 -34.96 -11.67
CA GLU A 104 1.89 -34.39 -12.69
C GLU A 104 1.13 -33.38 -13.51
N PHE A 105 1.73 -32.21 -13.70
CA PHE A 105 1.26 -31.15 -14.58
C PHE A 105 2.32 -30.83 -15.61
N VAL A 106 1.92 -30.73 -16.88
CA VAL A 106 2.78 -30.27 -17.97
C VAL A 106 2.23 -28.97 -18.50
N VAL A 107 2.98 -27.89 -18.31
CA VAL A 107 2.58 -26.52 -18.67
C VAL A 107 3.39 -26.08 -19.88
N ARG A 108 2.72 -25.58 -20.92
CA ARG A 108 3.41 -25.00 -22.08
C ARG A 108 4.08 -23.68 -21.67
N VAL A 109 5.33 -23.53 -22.10
CA VAL A 109 6.15 -22.35 -21.82
C VAL A 109 5.98 -21.35 -22.98
N PRO A 110 5.74 -20.06 -22.70
CA PRO A 110 5.69 -19.05 -23.74
C PRO A 110 7.07 -18.83 -24.37
N VAL A 111 7.17 -19.06 -25.68
CA VAL A 111 8.42 -18.93 -26.43
C VAL A 111 8.61 -17.46 -26.82
N GLY A 112 9.85 -16.93 -26.65
CA GLY A 112 10.21 -15.57 -27.09
C GLY A 112 9.64 -14.43 -26.23
N ALA A 113 8.99 -14.72 -25.11
CA ALA A 113 8.57 -13.68 -24.18
C ALA A 113 9.75 -13.24 -23.29
N GLU A 114 9.99 -11.94 -23.24
CA GLU A 114 10.98 -11.36 -22.33
C GLU A 114 10.26 -10.69 -21.15
N ILE A 115 10.85 -10.82 -19.97
CA ILE A 115 10.41 -10.08 -18.78
C ILE A 115 11.09 -8.71 -18.80
N SER A 116 10.31 -7.67 -18.49
CA SER A 116 10.86 -6.33 -18.28
C SER A 116 11.90 -6.36 -17.17
N ARG A 117 13.08 -5.79 -17.42
CA ARG A 117 14.15 -5.67 -16.44
C ARG A 117 14.38 -4.20 -16.17
N LEU A 118 14.24 -3.79 -14.91
CA LEU A 118 14.78 -2.50 -14.48
C LEU A 118 16.30 -2.64 -14.31
N ALA A 119 17.02 -1.56 -14.60
CA ALA A 119 18.46 -1.55 -14.44
C ALA A 119 18.85 -1.84 -12.98
N ALA A 120 20.01 -2.47 -12.80
CA ALA A 120 20.55 -2.63 -11.45
C ALA A 120 20.82 -1.25 -10.84
N VAL A 121 20.22 -0.99 -9.68
CA VAL A 121 20.46 0.25 -8.93
C VAL A 121 21.74 0.06 -8.12
N GLU A 122 22.83 0.68 -8.57
CA GLU A 122 24.10 0.76 -7.84
C GLU A 122 24.14 2.07 -7.07
N SER A 123 23.60 2.07 -5.86
CA SER A 123 23.64 3.22 -4.94
C SER A 123 23.83 2.74 -3.50
N LYS A 124 24.21 3.69 -2.64
CA LYS A 124 24.42 3.41 -1.21
C LYS A 124 23.15 2.85 -0.59
N LYS A 125 23.24 1.65 -0.03
CA LYS A 125 22.15 1.03 0.72
C LYS A 125 22.07 1.64 2.12
N ILE A 126 20.88 2.03 2.52
CA ILE A 126 20.57 2.58 3.84
C ILE A 126 19.65 1.58 4.55
N THR A 127 19.96 1.30 5.80
CA THR A 127 19.12 0.41 6.63
C THR A 127 18.03 1.22 7.30
N LEU A 128 16.78 0.82 7.12
CA LEU A 128 15.61 1.40 7.77
C LEU A 128 15.04 0.40 8.79
N SER A 129 14.48 0.94 9.87
CA SER A 129 13.67 0.15 10.80
C SER A 129 12.35 -0.20 10.12
N ALA A 130 12.13 -1.49 9.86
CA ALA A 130 11.00 -1.96 9.05
C ALA A 130 9.64 -1.64 9.69
N ALA A 131 9.48 -1.87 11.00
CA ALA A 131 8.21 -1.66 11.68
C ALA A 131 7.74 -0.20 11.67
N PRO A 132 8.52 0.82 12.08
CA PRO A 132 8.11 2.22 11.98
C PRO A 132 7.83 2.66 10.54
N PHE A 133 8.59 2.15 9.57
CA PHE A 133 8.36 2.46 8.16
C PHE A 133 7.04 1.88 7.65
N ALA A 134 6.77 0.59 7.91
CA ALA A 134 5.51 -0.07 7.54
C ALA A 134 4.29 0.62 8.14
N GLU A 135 4.40 1.05 9.38
CA GLU A 135 3.38 1.77 10.10
C GLU A 135 3.11 3.15 9.49
N GLY A 136 4.16 3.92 9.19
CA GLY A 136 4.01 5.19 8.47
C GLY A 136 3.36 5.00 7.09
N LEU A 137 3.71 3.94 6.37
CA LEU A 137 3.07 3.59 5.11
C LEU A 137 1.58 3.28 5.29
N GLN A 138 1.20 2.55 6.33
CA GLN A 138 -0.20 2.22 6.63
C GLN A 138 -1.05 3.48 6.81
N GLN A 139 -0.49 4.50 7.43
CA GLN A 139 -1.16 5.77 7.69
C GLN A 139 -1.27 6.65 6.43
N VAL A 140 -0.25 6.63 5.55
CA VAL A 140 -0.13 7.62 4.47
C VAL A 140 -0.59 7.08 3.11
N VAL A 141 -0.28 5.83 2.76
CA VAL A 141 -0.54 5.28 1.42
C VAL A 141 -2.01 5.38 0.99
N ARG A 142 -2.95 5.27 1.95
CA ARG A 142 -4.40 5.36 1.68
C ARG A 142 -4.83 6.72 1.09
N ALA A 143 -4.05 7.77 1.31
CA ALA A 143 -4.35 9.09 0.79
C ALA A 143 -3.85 9.31 -0.65
N ALA A 144 -3.04 8.40 -1.20
CA ALA A 144 -2.61 8.47 -2.58
C ALA A 144 -3.77 8.19 -3.56
N LEU A 145 -3.69 8.76 -4.75
CA LEU A 145 -4.65 8.53 -5.82
C LEU A 145 -4.48 7.10 -6.37
N ASN A 146 -5.60 6.38 -6.52
CA ASN A 146 -5.58 5.02 -7.08
C ASN A 146 -5.59 4.99 -8.62
N ASP A 147 -6.06 6.05 -9.26
CA ASP A 147 -6.21 6.18 -10.71
C ASP A 147 -5.05 7.00 -11.29
N ASP A 148 -4.30 6.42 -12.23
CA ASP A 148 -3.15 7.03 -12.88
C ASP A 148 -3.50 7.93 -14.07
N THR A 149 -4.78 8.06 -14.43
CA THR A 149 -5.23 8.82 -15.62
C THR A 149 -5.24 10.32 -15.42
N ARG A 150 -5.20 10.85 -14.19
CA ARG A 150 -5.32 12.28 -13.88
C ARG A 150 -3.99 12.98 -13.68
N ALA A 151 -3.24 12.53 -12.70
CA ALA A 151 -1.98 13.15 -12.31
C ALA A 151 -1.08 12.07 -11.70
N ALA A 152 -0.12 11.56 -12.46
CA ALA A 152 0.75 10.46 -12.05
C ALA A 152 1.46 10.74 -10.72
N GLN A 153 1.85 12.00 -10.45
CA GLN A 153 2.52 12.39 -9.21
C GLN A 153 1.64 12.19 -7.96
N LEU A 154 0.30 12.16 -8.10
CA LEU A 154 -0.61 11.91 -6.97
C LEU A 154 -0.80 10.41 -6.67
N THR A 155 -0.35 9.53 -7.57
CA THR A 155 -0.39 8.07 -7.34
C THR A 155 0.79 7.58 -6.49
N GLY A 156 1.62 8.50 -6.00
CA GLY A 156 2.80 8.22 -5.19
C GLY A 156 2.72 8.75 -3.78
N VAL A 157 3.69 8.33 -2.99
CA VAL A 157 4.03 8.89 -1.69
C VAL A 157 5.34 9.64 -1.85
N LEU A 158 5.32 10.92 -1.51
CA LEU A 158 6.51 11.75 -1.44
C LEU A 158 7.24 11.44 -0.14
N MET A 159 8.50 11.04 -0.22
CA MET A 159 9.42 10.87 0.89
C MET A 159 10.38 12.05 0.89
N ILE A 160 10.41 12.84 1.97
CA ILE A 160 11.20 14.07 2.10
C ILE A 160 12.15 13.92 3.28
N ALA A 161 13.42 14.32 3.09
CA ALA A 161 14.35 14.47 4.21
C ALA A 161 13.90 15.63 5.10
N VAL A 162 13.75 15.37 6.40
CA VAL A 162 13.50 16.37 7.44
C VAL A 162 14.67 16.39 8.44
N GLU A 163 14.67 17.35 9.36
CA GLU A 163 15.79 17.58 10.30
C GLU A 163 16.19 16.29 11.07
N ASP A 164 15.21 15.50 11.52
CA ASP A 164 15.42 14.25 12.25
C ASP A 164 14.65 13.08 11.62
N GLY A 165 14.99 12.74 10.38
CA GLY A 165 14.42 11.58 9.71
C GLY A 165 13.82 11.86 8.33
N ILE A 166 12.68 11.24 8.04
CA ILE A 166 11.93 11.45 6.80
C ILE A 166 10.47 11.75 7.08
N ARG A 167 9.85 12.54 6.20
CA ARG A 167 8.40 12.73 6.13
C ARG A 167 7.85 11.99 4.94
N LEU A 168 6.78 11.23 5.16
CA LEU A 168 5.96 10.62 4.11
C LEU A 168 4.74 11.49 3.88
N VAL A 169 4.41 11.79 2.61
CA VAL A 169 3.23 12.60 2.25
C VAL A 169 2.50 11.96 1.08
N ALA A 170 1.19 11.86 1.16
CA ALA A 170 0.35 11.45 0.03
C ALA A 170 -0.92 12.29 -0.04
N THR A 171 -1.46 12.48 -1.24
CA THR A 171 -2.73 13.20 -1.47
C THR A 171 -3.39 12.74 -2.78
N ASP A 172 -4.72 12.77 -2.80
CA ASP A 172 -5.54 12.59 -4.00
C ASP A 172 -6.32 13.85 -4.41
N SER A 173 -5.95 15.02 -3.86
CA SER A 173 -6.59 16.33 -3.97
C SER A 173 -7.84 16.52 -3.10
N TYR A 174 -8.42 15.47 -2.53
CA TYR A 174 -9.56 15.53 -1.62
C TYR A 174 -9.18 15.27 -0.17
N ARG A 175 -8.08 14.61 0.03
CA ARG A 175 -7.47 14.30 1.32
C ARG A 175 -5.96 14.33 1.19
N LEU A 176 -5.29 14.52 2.31
CA LEU A 176 -3.84 14.50 2.42
C LEU A 176 -3.46 13.85 3.75
N ALA A 177 -2.47 12.98 3.72
CA ALA A 177 -1.86 12.44 4.92
C ALA A 177 -0.37 12.72 4.92
N PHE A 178 0.18 13.07 6.07
CA PHE A 178 1.62 13.04 6.26
C PHE A 178 2.00 12.41 7.60
N ARG A 179 3.18 11.79 7.62
CA ARG A 179 3.77 11.15 8.80
C ARG A 179 5.25 11.44 8.87
N ASP A 180 5.72 11.94 10.01
CA ASP A 180 7.13 12.09 10.33
C ASP A 180 7.67 10.81 10.97
N LEU A 181 8.70 10.25 10.39
CA LEU A 181 9.41 9.08 10.89
C LEU A 181 10.75 9.53 11.47
N LYS A 182 10.74 9.87 12.75
CA LYS A 182 11.93 10.38 13.47
C LYS A 182 13.00 9.30 13.57
N GLY A 183 14.25 9.71 13.40
CA GLY A 183 15.41 8.81 13.47
C GLY A 183 15.61 7.94 12.21
N LEU A 184 14.68 7.94 11.23
CA LEU A 184 14.84 7.26 9.95
C LEU A 184 15.52 8.18 8.92
N ASN A 185 16.85 8.16 8.86
CA ASN A 185 17.61 8.98 7.91
C ASN A 185 17.83 8.21 6.60
N ALA A 186 16.81 8.19 5.76
CA ALA A 186 16.77 7.44 4.48
C ALA A 186 17.23 8.27 3.28
N LEU A 187 17.28 9.59 3.42
CA LEU A 187 17.57 10.52 2.33
C LEU A 187 18.63 11.53 2.78
N GLU A 188 19.41 12.04 1.81
CA GLU A 188 20.32 13.15 2.07
C GLU A 188 19.53 14.43 2.40
N PRO A 189 20.06 15.32 3.28
CA PRO A 189 19.38 16.55 3.63
C PRO A 189 18.98 17.39 2.41
N GLY A 190 17.71 17.81 2.37
CA GLY A 190 17.14 18.59 1.28
C GLY A 190 16.76 17.77 0.04
N SER A 191 16.89 16.45 0.08
CA SER A 191 16.44 15.59 -1.02
C SER A 191 15.02 15.05 -0.77
N GLU A 192 14.36 14.70 -1.88
CA GLU A 192 13.05 14.08 -1.90
C GLU A 192 12.95 13.04 -3.01
N VAL A 193 12.13 12.02 -2.81
CA VAL A 193 11.82 11.01 -3.83
C VAL A 193 10.33 10.72 -3.82
N LEU A 194 9.74 10.56 -5.01
CA LEU A 194 8.33 10.25 -5.18
C LEU A 194 8.17 8.79 -5.59
N VAL A 195 7.80 7.95 -4.63
CA VAL A 195 7.69 6.49 -4.79
C VAL A 195 6.24 6.11 -5.10
N PRO A 196 5.96 5.29 -6.13
CA PRO A 196 4.61 4.82 -6.41
C PRO A 196 3.98 4.15 -5.18
N ALA A 197 2.77 4.56 -4.80
CA ALA A 197 2.04 4.01 -3.66
C ALA A 197 1.83 2.49 -3.78
N ARG A 198 1.67 1.99 -5.02
CA ARG A 198 1.59 0.56 -5.33
C ARG A 198 2.83 -0.21 -4.88
N ALA A 199 4.03 0.30 -5.15
CA ALA A 199 5.27 -0.32 -4.72
C ALA A 199 5.38 -0.34 -3.18
N LEU A 200 5.03 0.77 -2.53
CA LEU A 200 5.04 0.87 -1.07
C LEU A 200 3.99 -0.03 -0.40
N THR A 201 2.84 -0.25 -1.04
CA THR A 201 1.85 -1.23 -0.58
C THR A 201 2.41 -2.65 -0.59
N GLU A 202 3.18 -3.01 -1.62
CA GLU A 202 3.84 -4.33 -1.64
C GLU A 202 4.94 -4.44 -0.57
N ILE A 203 5.71 -3.37 -0.33
CA ILE A 203 6.69 -3.32 0.77
C ILE A 203 6.00 -3.48 2.13
N GLN A 204 4.88 -2.79 2.34
CA GLN A 204 4.09 -2.94 3.57
C GLN A 204 3.64 -4.38 3.79
N ARG A 205 3.19 -5.07 2.74
CA ARG A 205 2.83 -6.50 2.81
C ARG A 205 4.02 -7.40 3.12
N LEU A 206 5.19 -7.12 2.54
CA LEU A 206 6.41 -7.89 2.77
C LEU A 206 6.92 -7.75 4.22
N ILE A 207 6.78 -6.56 4.80
CA ILE A 207 7.15 -6.29 6.20
C ILE A 207 6.07 -6.83 7.15
N GLY A 208 4.80 -6.72 6.78
CA GLY A 208 3.63 -7.05 7.62
C GLY A 208 3.25 -8.54 7.65
N GLY A 209 4.02 -9.46 7.07
CA GLY A 209 3.78 -10.91 7.08
C GLY A 209 3.66 -11.47 8.50
N GLU A 210 2.88 -12.53 8.69
CA GLU A 210 2.56 -13.12 9.99
C GLU A 210 3.80 -13.69 10.71
N GLY A 211 4.03 -13.29 11.97
CA GLY A 211 5.00 -13.91 12.89
C GLY A 211 5.80 -12.94 13.75
N GLU A 212 6.33 -13.44 14.88
CA GLU A 212 7.17 -12.72 15.85
C GLU A 212 8.47 -12.11 15.26
N LYS A 213 8.81 -12.45 14.01
CA LYS A 213 10.00 -11.94 13.30
C LYS A 213 9.85 -10.51 12.76
N GLN A 214 8.68 -9.89 12.89
CA GLN A 214 8.40 -8.55 12.38
C GLN A 214 9.30 -7.44 12.95
N HIS A 215 9.63 -7.51 14.24
CA HIS A 215 10.35 -6.42 14.92
C HIS A 215 11.86 -6.36 14.59
N GLU A 216 12.44 -7.43 14.06
CA GLU A 216 13.86 -7.49 13.72
C GLU A 216 14.16 -7.44 12.21
N SER A 217 13.14 -7.38 11.36
CA SER A 217 13.35 -7.35 9.91
C SER A 217 14.06 -6.05 9.51
N ARG A 218 15.21 -6.19 8.86
CA ARG A 218 15.94 -5.06 8.26
C ARG A 218 15.37 -4.79 6.89
N LEU A 219 14.98 -3.54 6.67
CA LEU A 219 14.65 -3.02 5.37
C LEU A 219 15.86 -2.26 4.83
N LEU A 220 16.42 -2.71 3.71
CA LEU A 220 17.43 -1.94 2.99
C LEU A 220 16.74 -1.10 1.92
N PHE A 221 17.08 0.17 1.88
CA PHE A 221 16.61 1.12 0.89
C PHE A 221 17.77 1.72 0.12
N SER A 222 17.61 1.88 -1.17
CA SER A 222 18.53 2.62 -2.02
C SER A 222 17.78 3.23 -3.19
N HIS A 223 18.27 4.33 -3.73
CA HIS A 223 17.64 4.98 -4.87
C HIS A 223 18.65 5.68 -5.78
N THR A 224 18.23 5.93 -7.00
CA THR A 224 18.85 6.83 -7.98
C THR A 224 17.84 7.94 -8.31
N GLU A 225 18.10 8.73 -9.34
CA GLU A 225 17.14 9.71 -9.87
C GLU A 225 15.92 9.06 -10.57
N LEU A 226 16.02 7.79 -10.96
CA LEU A 226 15.02 7.11 -11.77
C LEU A 226 14.31 5.99 -11.05
N ASP A 227 14.99 5.28 -10.18
CA ASP A 227 14.52 4.03 -9.60
C ASP A 227 14.80 3.99 -8.09
N ALA A 228 13.95 3.29 -7.35
CA ALA A 228 14.15 2.94 -5.95
C ALA A 228 14.15 1.42 -5.77
N VAL A 229 14.97 0.95 -4.83
CA VAL A 229 15.08 -0.45 -4.46
C VAL A 229 14.84 -0.61 -2.97
N PHE A 230 14.02 -1.59 -2.65
CA PHE A 230 13.77 -2.05 -1.29
C PHE A 230 14.14 -3.54 -1.19
N GLU A 231 14.91 -3.90 -0.18
CA GLU A 231 15.26 -5.30 0.08
C GLU A 231 14.80 -5.69 1.49
N VAL A 232 13.97 -6.73 1.56
CA VAL A 232 13.44 -7.30 2.79
C VAL A 232 13.67 -8.80 2.75
N GLN A 233 14.47 -9.34 3.69
CA GLN A 233 14.82 -10.75 3.73
C GLN A 233 15.41 -11.25 2.38
N ASN A 234 14.72 -12.17 1.71
CA ASN A 234 15.07 -12.74 0.42
C ASN A 234 14.33 -12.10 -0.77
N VAL A 235 13.64 -10.99 -0.54
CA VAL A 235 12.85 -10.27 -1.56
C VAL A 235 13.52 -8.94 -1.88
N ARG A 236 13.71 -8.68 -3.17
CA ARG A 236 14.13 -7.39 -3.72
C ARG A 236 13.01 -6.82 -4.58
N LEU A 237 12.55 -5.62 -4.24
CA LEU A 237 11.58 -4.87 -5.01
C LEU A 237 12.28 -3.65 -5.64
N THR A 238 12.20 -3.54 -6.96
CA THR A 238 12.70 -2.37 -7.71
C THR A 238 11.53 -1.67 -8.37
N THR A 239 11.42 -0.34 -8.19
CA THR A 239 10.34 0.45 -8.78
C THR A 239 10.88 1.72 -9.41
N ARG A 240 10.28 2.16 -10.52
CA ARG A 240 10.51 3.50 -11.07
C ARG A 240 9.95 4.56 -10.16
N LEU A 241 10.70 5.66 -10.01
CA LEU A 241 10.24 6.85 -9.33
C LEU A 241 9.31 7.66 -10.23
N LEU A 242 8.28 8.24 -9.63
CA LEU A 242 7.40 9.16 -10.34
C LEU A 242 8.08 10.50 -10.55
N LYS A 243 7.80 11.14 -11.69
CA LYS A 243 8.34 12.45 -12.04
C LYS A 243 7.24 13.50 -12.01
N GLY A 244 7.62 14.72 -11.72
CA GLY A 244 6.73 15.87 -11.72
C GLY A 244 6.63 16.53 -10.34
N PRO A 245 6.18 17.79 -10.30
CA PRO A 245 6.07 18.53 -9.05
C PRO A 245 4.95 17.93 -8.17
N PHE A 246 5.28 17.62 -6.92
CA PHE A 246 4.27 17.31 -5.93
C PHE A 246 3.59 18.61 -5.46
N PRO A 247 2.27 18.60 -5.14
CA PRO A 247 1.58 19.79 -4.65
C PRO A 247 2.23 20.39 -3.40
N ASP A 248 2.25 21.72 -3.31
CA ASP A 248 2.69 22.43 -2.09
C ASP A 248 1.66 22.23 -0.98
N TYR A 249 1.74 21.10 -0.31
CA TYR A 249 0.78 20.68 0.70
C TYR A 249 0.86 21.51 1.98
N GLN A 250 1.99 22.16 2.25
CA GLN A 250 2.14 22.96 3.47
C GLN A 250 1.17 24.13 3.50
N ARG A 251 0.83 24.71 2.33
CA ARG A 251 -0.16 25.77 2.20
C ARG A 251 -1.60 25.34 2.48
N LEU A 252 -1.83 24.02 2.46
CA LEU A 252 -3.17 23.47 2.74
C LEU A 252 -3.43 23.32 4.24
N LEU A 253 -2.38 23.39 5.06
CA LEU A 253 -2.47 23.27 6.51
C LEU A 253 -2.88 24.60 7.13
N PRO A 254 -4.08 24.71 7.73
CA PRO A 254 -4.48 25.92 8.44
C PRO A 254 -3.58 26.17 9.66
N PRO A 255 -3.28 27.40 9.98
CA PRO A 255 -2.43 27.75 11.12
C PRO A 255 -3.11 27.53 12.47
N SER A 256 -4.45 27.53 12.51
CA SER A 256 -5.24 27.30 13.73
C SER A 256 -6.66 26.88 13.39
N TYR A 257 -7.34 26.27 14.36
CA TYR A 257 -8.70 25.78 14.24
C TYR A 257 -9.54 26.31 15.41
N PRO A 258 -10.63 27.04 15.14
CA PRO A 258 -11.52 27.54 16.18
C PRO A 258 -12.40 26.45 16.81
N ASN A 259 -12.66 25.37 16.06
CA ASN A 259 -13.57 24.30 16.46
C ASN A 259 -12.81 22.97 16.58
N THR A 260 -12.97 22.30 17.70
CA THR A 260 -12.26 21.05 18.00
C THR A 260 -13.23 20.02 18.60
N PHE A 261 -13.30 18.85 18.01
CA PHE A 261 -14.08 17.71 18.49
C PHE A 261 -13.14 16.58 18.96
N ARG A 262 -13.26 16.17 20.22
CA ARG A 262 -12.51 15.08 20.83
C ARG A 262 -13.45 13.90 21.05
N VAL A 263 -13.12 12.75 20.52
CA VAL A 263 -14.00 11.56 20.52
C VAL A 263 -13.19 10.28 20.64
N ALA A 264 -13.74 9.25 21.27
CA ALA A 264 -13.14 7.92 21.29
C ALA A 264 -13.06 7.35 19.87
N ARG A 265 -11.84 6.96 19.45
CA ARG A 265 -11.55 6.50 18.09
C ARG A 265 -12.46 5.37 17.63
N GLU A 266 -12.59 4.30 18.46
CA GLU A 266 -13.35 3.11 18.10
C GLU A 266 -14.85 3.41 17.98
N GLU A 267 -15.40 4.24 18.86
CA GLU A 267 -16.81 4.65 18.83
C GLU A 267 -17.11 5.46 17.57
N PHE A 268 -16.26 6.42 17.26
CA PHE A 268 -16.43 7.26 16.07
C PHE A 268 -16.29 6.44 14.79
N ALA A 269 -15.27 5.58 14.69
CA ALA A 269 -15.09 4.68 13.54
C ALA A 269 -16.29 3.72 13.39
N ALA A 270 -16.80 3.17 14.48
CA ALA A 270 -17.96 2.28 14.46
C ALA A 270 -19.23 3.01 14.00
N ALA A 271 -19.47 4.23 14.47
CA ALA A 271 -20.59 5.06 14.03
C ALA A 271 -20.52 5.37 12.54
N ILE A 272 -19.34 5.78 12.03
CA ILE A 272 -19.14 6.03 10.59
C ILE A 272 -19.42 4.75 9.78
N ARG A 273 -18.90 3.59 10.21
CA ARG A 273 -19.14 2.30 9.54
C ARG A 273 -20.63 1.97 9.48
N ARG A 274 -21.40 2.21 10.54
CA ARG A 274 -22.84 1.92 10.59
C ARG A 274 -23.65 2.83 9.68
N VAL A 275 -23.49 4.16 9.78
CA VAL A 275 -24.24 5.08 8.93
C VAL A 275 -23.90 4.93 7.43
N ARG A 276 -22.67 4.53 7.11
CA ARG A 276 -22.22 4.25 5.74
C ARG A 276 -22.94 3.05 5.10
N LEU A 277 -23.52 2.13 5.89
CA LEU A 277 -24.27 0.99 5.34
C LEU A 277 -25.46 1.40 4.47
N MET A 278 -25.93 2.64 4.61
CA MET A 278 -26.98 3.19 3.76
C MET A 278 -26.51 3.50 2.32
N ILE A 279 -25.18 3.60 2.10
CA ILE A 279 -24.58 3.87 0.79
C ILE A 279 -24.26 2.52 0.13
N ARG A 280 -25.19 2.00 -0.70
CA ARG A 280 -25.09 0.65 -1.27
C ARG A 280 -24.47 0.61 -2.66
N ASP A 281 -24.73 1.61 -3.50
CA ASP A 281 -24.38 1.60 -4.91
C ASP A 281 -23.32 2.62 -5.29
N ALA A 282 -22.63 2.36 -6.41
CA ALA A 282 -21.64 3.27 -6.99
C ALA A 282 -22.24 4.66 -7.30
N LYS A 283 -23.54 4.74 -7.60
CA LYS A 283 -24.27 6.00 -7.81
C LYS A 283 -24.41 6.83 -6.53
N GLU A 284 -24.49 6.16 -5.39
CA GLU A 284 -24.57 6.79 -4.05
C GLU A 284 -23.19 7.03 -3.43
N ALA A 285 -22.10 6.60 -4.07
CA ALA A 285 -20.73 6.71 -3.54
C ALA A 285 -20.29 8.15 -3.24
N ALA A 286 -20.96 9.14 -3.85
CA ALA A 286 -20.76 10.56 -3.59
C ALA A 286 -21.60 11.09 -2.41
N THR A 287 -22.48 10.26 -1.80
CA THR A 287 -23.33 10.69 -0.69
C THR A 287 -22.47 10.95 0.55
N PRO A 288 -22.49 12.18 1.09
CA PRO A 288 -21.70 12.52 2.26
C PRO A 288 -22.34 12.03 3.56
N VAL A 289 -21.53 11.84 4.57
CA VAL A 289 -21.95 11.84 5.97
C VAL A 289 -21.94 13.28 6.47
N ARG A 290 -23.04 13.74 7.04
CA ARG A 290 -23.13 15.02 7.75
C ARG A 290 -22.78 14.78 9.20
N VAL A 291 -21.89 15.59 9.73
CA VAL A 291 -21.49 15.57 11.14
C VAL A 291 -21.95 16.91 11.75
N SER A 292 -22.94 16.83 12.63
CA SER A 292 -23.45 17.96 13.39
C SER A 292 -22.80 17.95 14.76
N PHE A 293 -22.00 18.97 15.06
CA PHE A 293 -21.28 19.06 16.33
C PHE A 293 -22.10 19.76 17.39
N GLU A 294 -22.13 19.16 18.58
CA GLU A 294 -22.81 19.65 19.78
C GLU A 294 -21.83 19.57 20.98
N PRO A 295 -22.02 20.35 22.05
CA PRO A 295 -21.06 20.42 23.15
C PRO A 295 -20.64 19.08 23.77
N ASP A 296 -21.57 18.12 23.82
CA ASP A 296 -21.40 16.80 24.45
C ASP A 296 -21.29 15.64 23.44
N GLY A 297 -21.14 15.95 22.14
CA GLY A 297 -21.00 14.90 21.13
C GLY A 297 -21.18 15.38 19.69
N ALA A 298 -21.50 14.44 18.81
CA ALA A 298 -21.84 14.75 17.42
C ALA A 298 -22.90 13.77 16.90
N GLU A 299 -23.82 14.26 16.06
CA GLU A 299 -24.73 13.43 15.28
C GLU A 299 -24.14 13.20 13.88
N LEU A 300 -24.03 11.96 13.48
CA LEU A 300 -23.68 11.53 12.12
C LEU A 300 -24.96 11.20 11.37
N ALA A 301 -25.18 11.78 10.20
CA ALA A 301 -26.35 11.50 9.38
C ALA A 301 -25.98 11.24 7.93
N VAL A 302 -26.55 10.18 7.35
CA VAL A 302 -26.51 9.88 5.92
C VAL A 302 -27.94 9.85 5.40
N LEU A 303 -28.19 10.52 4.30
CA LEU A 303 -29.47 10.52 3.60
C LEU A 303 -29.24 10.16 2.14
N THR A 304 -29.86 9.09 1.69
CA THR A 304 -29.83 8.63 0.29
C THR A 304 -31.24 8.65 -0.30
N ALA A 305 -31.34 8.85 -1.59
CA ALA A 305 -32.66 8.88 -2.26
C ALA A 305 -33.32 7.50 -2.33
N GLU A 306 -32.54 6.44 -2.44
CA GLU A 306 -33.03 5.06 -2.66
C GLU A 306 -33.10 4.25 -1.35
N SER A 307 -32.08 4.38 -0.49
CA SER A 307 -31.94 3.54 0.72
C SER A 307 -32.55 4.17 1.97
N GLY A 308 -32.84 5.48 1.98
CA GLY A 308 -33.43 6.19 3.11
C GLY A 308 -32.39 6.90 3.98
N ARG A 309 -32.58 6.91 5.30
CA ARG A 309 -31.78 7.68 6.26
C ARG A 309 -31.22 6.81 7.37
N ALA A 310 -29.96 7.09 7.75
CA ALA A 310 -29.37 6.63 9.00
C ALA A 310 -28.88 7.82 9.82
N THR A 311 -29.06 7.76 11.11
CA THR A 311 -28.50 8.73 12.06
C THR A 311 -27.91 7.97 13.23
N GLU A 312 -26.80 8.46 13.74
CA GLU A 312 -26.15 7.92 14.93
C GLU A 312 -25.45 9.05 15.69
N ARG A 313 -25.59 9.02 17.02
CA ARG A 313 -24.94 9.97 17.92
C ARG A 313 -23.72 9.30 18.54
N VAL A 314 -22.64 10.04 18.66
CA VAL A 314 -21.43 9.67 19.38
C VAL A 314 -21.17 10.69 20.48
N ASP A 315 -20.81 10.21 21.65
CA ASP A 315 -20.42 11.05 22.77
C ASP A 315 -19.00 11.59 22.55
N GLY A 316 -18.75 12.83 22.94
CA GLY A 316 -17.46 13.48 22.78
C GLY A 316 -17.46 14.87 23.39
N GLN A 317 -16.38 15.59 23.25
CA GLN A 317 -16.23 16.96 23.72
C GLN A 317 -16.01 17.88 22.51
N PHE A 318 -16.95 18.73 22.26
CA PHE A 318 -16.83 19.77 21.23
C PHE A 318 -16.59 21.12 21.87
N THR A 319 -15.59 21.82 21.35
CA THR A 319 -15.26 23.21 21.73
C THR A 319 -15.31 24.03 20.46
N GLY A 320 -16.12 25.10 20.47
CA GLY A 320 -16.31 25.99 19.34
C GLY A 320 -17.78 26.36 19.13
N GLU A 321 -18.11 26.85 17.95
CA GLU A 321 -19.48 27.21 17.55
C GLU A 321 -20.17 25.98 16.91
N GLU A 322 -21.45 25.79 17.21
CA GLU A 322 -22.25 24.72 16.59
C GLU A 322 -22.19 24.84 15.06
N LEU A 323 -21.76 23.75 14.42
CA LEU A 323 -21.66 23.69 12.97
C LEU A 323 -21.97 22.30 12.44
N VAL A 324 -22.33 22.24 11.16
CA VAL A 324 -22.54 21.01 10.42
C VAL A 324 -21.54 20.96 9.27
N VAL A 325 -20.80 19.86 9.18
CA VAL A 325 -19.84 19.62 8.11
C VAL A 325 -20.15 18.30 7.44
N ALA A 326 -20.06 18.26 6.12
CA ALA A 326 -20.27 17.04 5.35
C ALA A 326 -18.94 16.50 4.80
N PHE A 327 -18.73 15.20 4.94
CA PHE A 327 -17.51 14.53 4.48
C PHE A 327 -17.82 13.30 3.64
N ASN A 328 -16.89 12.92 2.77
CA ASN A 328 -16.90 11.57 2.19
C ASN A 328 -16.68 10.54 3.32
N PRO A 329 -17.64 9.62 3.57
CA PRO A 329 -17.56 8.70 4.71
C PRO A 329 -16.40 7.72 4.62
N ASN A 330 -15.96 7.35 3.41
CA ASN A 330 -14.79 6.49 3.24
C ASN A 330 -13.50 7.23 3.63
N TYR A 331 -13.37 8.48 3.20
CA TYR A 331 -12.21 9.30 3.52
C TYR A 331 -12.15 9.68 5.00
N LEU A 332 -13.33 9.98 5.59
CA LEU A 332 -13.43 10.24 7.02
C LEU A 332 -13.00 9.00 7.84
N LEU A 333 -13.51 7.82 7.46
CA LEU A 333 -13.15 6.55 8.10
C LEU A 333 -11.67 6.24 7.96
N ASP A 334 -11.09 6.39 6.77
CA ASP A 334 -9.65 6.18 6.53
C ASP A 334 -8.78 7.06 7.44
N GLY A 335 -9.17 8.33 7.62
CA GLY A 335 -8.48 9.26 8.52
C GLY A 335 -8.57 8.86 9.99
N VAL A 336 -9.76 8.45 10.45
CA VAL A 336 -10.00 8.01 11.84
C VAL A 336 -9.27 6.70 12.15
N GLU A 337 -9.34 5.71 11.24
CA GLU A 337 -8.67 4.42 11.41
C GLU A 337 -7.14 4.49 11.35
N ALA A 338 -6.59 5.52 10.73
CA ALA A 338 -5.15 5.74 10.68
C ALA A 338 -4.56 6.24 12.02
N ILE A 339 -5.39 6.76 12.92
CA ILE A 339 -4.98 7.22 14.26
C ILE A 339 -4.72 6.01 15.15
N ARG A 340 -3.69 6.09 15.99
CA ARG A 340 -3.35 5.06 16.97
C ARG A 340 -3.85 5.39 18.36
N ALA A 341 -3.88 6.69 18.69
CA ALA A 341 -4.38 7.14 19.98
C ALA A 341 -5.82 6.67 20.22
N GLU A 342 -6.18 6.51 21.48
CA GLU A 342 -7.55 6.18 21.88
C GLU A 342 -8.53 7.31 21.56
N ILE A 343 -8.05 8.55 21.60
CA ILE A 343 -8.82 9.77 21.30
C ILE A 343 -8.41 10.35 19.96
N VAL A 344 -9.39 10.53 19.09
CA VAL A 344 -9.28 11.31 17.85
C VAL A 344 -9.64 12.77 18.13
N ILE A 345 -8.87 13.66 17.57
CA ILE A 345 -9.13 15.09 17.55
C ILE A 345 -9.45 15.49 16.09
N LEU A 346 -10.69 15.91 15.85
CA LEU A 346 -11.12 16.48 14.59
C LEU A 346 -11.19 17.99 14.74
N GLU A 347 -10.38 18.69 13.97
CA GLU A 347 -10.22 20.14 13.99
C GLU A 347 -10.86 20.74 12.73
N VAL A 348 -11.74 21.72 12.90
CA VAL A 348 -12.56 22.29 11.82
C VAL A 348 -12.56 23.80 11.89
N ILE A 349 -12.50 24.47 10.74
CA ILE A 349 -12.66 25.92 10.66
C ILE A 349 -14.14 26.25 10.41
N ASP A 350 -14.66 25.77 9.29
CA ASP A 350 -16.05 25.93 8.86
C ASP A 350 -16.45 24.77 7.92
N SER A 351 -17.66 24.82 7.36
CA SER A 351 -18.19 23.78 6.48
C SER A 351 -17.55 23.72 5.08
N SER A 352 -16.63 24.63 4.76
CA SER A 352 -16.03 24.78 3.42
C SER A 352 -14.50 24.61 3.40
N LYS A 353 -13.86 24.73 4.55
CA LYS A 353 -12.40 24.62 4.69
C LYS A 353 -11.97 23.22 5.07
N PRO A 354 -10.74 22.80 4.73
CA PRO A 354 -10.23 21.51 5.12
C PRO A 354 -10.30 21.30 6.64
N ALA A 355 -10.76 20.12 7.03
CA ALA A 355 -10.66 19.63 8.41
C ALA A 355 -9.35 18.89 8.60
N THR A 356 -8.85 18.83 9.84
CA THR A 356 -7.67 18.02 10.21
C THR A 356 -8.08 16.96 11.22
N ILE A 357 -7.59 15.75 11.04
CA ILE A 357 -7.75 14.63 11.96
C ILE A 357 -6.36 14.27 12.49
N ARG A 358 -6.23 14.15 13.80
CA ARG A 358 -5.02 13.70 14.49
C ARG A 358 -5.35 12.91 15.74
N GLY A 359 -4.38 12.17 16.26
CA GLY A 359 -4.48 11.52 17.56
C GLY A 359 -4.12 12.50 18.70
N GLU A 360 -4.71 12.29 19.86
CA GLU A 360 -4.31 13.01 21.05
C GLU A 360 -2.88 12.62 21.45
N GLY A 361 -1.98 13.62 21.58
CA GLY A 361 -0.56 13.39 21.86
C GLY A 361 0.27 12.90 20.67
N GLU A 362 -0.32 12.74 19.48
CA GLU A 362 0.38 12.39 18.25
C GLU A 362 0.64 13.65 17.41
N ASP A 363 1.88 14.17 17.47
CA ASP A 363 2.26 15.37 16.71
C ASP A 363 2.94 15.06 15.36
N ASP A 364 3.28 13.81 15.15
CA ASP A 364 4.02 13.32 13.98
C ASP A 364 3.13 12.84 12.84
N TYR A 365 1.80 12.81 13.01
CA TYR A 365 0.81 12.45 12.00
C TYR A 365 -0.29 13.50 11.87
N ARG A 366 -0.67 13.79 10.63
CA ARG A 366 -1.83 14.65 10.32
C ARG A 366 -2.53 14.09 9.08
N TYR A 367 -3.85 14.17 9.14
CA TYR A 367 -4.71 13.84 8.00
C TYR A 367 -5.66 14.99 7.72
N LEU A 368 -5.59 15.55 6.52
CA LEU A 368 -6.51 16.58 6.05
C LEU A 368 -7.62 15.95 5.22
N LEU A 369 -8.82 16.48 5.38
CA LEU A 369 -10.00 16.03 4.67
C LEU A 369 -10.80 17.24 4.16
N MET A 370 -11.00 17.29 2.84
CA MET A 370 -11.84 18.32 2.23
C MET A 370 -13.31 18.02 2.52
N PRO A 371 -14.09 19.00 3.00
CA PRO A 371 -15.53 18.84 3.12
C PRO A 371 -16.22 18.75 1.76
N VAL A 372 -17.34 18.04 1.74
CA VAL A 372 -18.24 17.95 0.57
C VAL A 372 -19.25 19.09 0.65
N ARG A 373 -19.37 19.84 -0.42
CA ARG A 373 -20.43 20.87 -0.50
C ARG A 373 -21.79 20.21 -0.61
N VAL A 374 -22.66 20.49 0.34
CA VAL A 374 -24.06 20.04 0.33
C VAL A 374 -24.89 21.24 -0.10
N SER A 375 -25.53 21.15 -1.27
CA SER A 375 -26.51 22.12 -1.77
C SER A 375 -27.85 21.97 -1.07
#